data_753040f5255f692df1904624e19c0921
#
_entry.id   753040f5255f692df1904624e19c0921
#
_cell.length_a   1.000
_cell.length_b   1.000
_cell.length_c   1.000
_cell.angle_alpha   90.00
_cell.angle_beta   90.00
_cell.angle_gamma   90.00
#
_symmetry.space_group_name_H-M   'P 1'
#
loop_
_entity.id
_entity.type
_entity.pdbx_description
1 polymer ?
#
loop_
_entity_poly.entity_id
_entity_poly.type
_entity_poly.pdbx_seq_one_letter_code
_entity_poly.pdbx_strand_id
1 'polypeptide(L)'
;MRMTITQALTSLVFFQFMLTACAATVQPRPTGAPTVESSPATEEPSAIPMSTHEAPPPAGAEREFRTDFSRHSVDYSEILSGGPHKDGIPAIDNPRFDTAAEADAWLQPAEPVILLELGDDARAYPVQILVWHEIINDVVDGVPVLVTFCPLCNTAIAFERTVNGQVLDFGTTGRLRYSNLIMYDRQSETWWQQANGEAIAGELTGTQLDFVPAAIIAWSEFKSSFPDGKVLSTDTGYSRAYGQNPYVGYDDIDNSPFLYQGPATPTQLRPMTRVLAIELNGDVVAFTYDTLKELRVVNETIGGEEVVVFWEPGTASALDSSGIAFGRDVGSTNAFSRLVDGRSLIFAFDGSTFVDKQTGSRWDILGAAIEGELAGQRLSPIVSINHFWFSWVAFQPATRVYQR
;
A
#
# COMPACT_ATOMS: atom_id res chain seq x y z
N MET A 1 -21.95 -64.31 -10.94
CA MET A 1 -23.33 -64.72 -11.09
C MET A 1 -24.15 -63.47 -11.48
N ARG A 2 -24.51 -63.43 -12.75
CA ARG A 2 -25.67 -62.81 -13.47
C ARG A 2 -26.22 -61.51 -12.85
N MET A 3 -26.01 -60.34 -13.53
CA MET A 3 -26.91 -59.78 -14.60
C MET A 3 -28.31 -59.33 -14.04
N THR A 4 -28.66 -58.08 -14.20
CA THR A 4 -29.61 -57.64 -15.24
C THR A 4 -29.66 -56.10 -15.38
N ILE A 5 -29.69 -55.68 -16.66
CA ILE A 5 -29.90 -54.36 -17.25
C ILE A 5 -31.42 -54.08 -17.27
N THR A 6 -31.88 -52.85 -17.06
CA THR A 6 -33.16 -52.40 -17.63
C THR A 6 -33.05 -50.95 -18.12
N GLN A 7 -33.27 -50.80 -19.46
CA GLN A 7 -33.52 -49.56 -20.19
C GLN A 7 -34.99 -49.21 -20.16
N ALA A 8 -35.35 -47.90 -20.24
CA ALA A 8 -36.56 -47.37 -20.90
C ALA A 8 -36.34 -45.87 -21.08
N LEU A 9 -36.17 -45.39 -22.21
CA LEU A 9 -36.96 -44.91 -23.37
C LEU A 9 -37.90 -43.75 -23.10
N THR A 10 -37.52 -42.59 -23.70
CA THR A 10 -38.25 -41.64 -24.56
C THR A 10 -39.54 -40.96 -24.10
N SER A 11 -39.60 -39.61 -24.18
CA SER A 11 -40.64 -38.89 -24.89
C SER A 11 -40.23 -37.45 -25.25
N LEU A 12 -40.20 -37.21 -26.57
CA LEU A 12 -40.04 -35.94 -27.27
C LEU A 12 -41.45 -35.33 -27.39
N VAL A 13 -41.66 -34.07 -26.99
CA VAL A 13 -42.86 -33.30 -27.30
C VAL A 13 -42.44 -32.05 -28.07
N PHE A 14 -42.80 -32.06 -29.36
CA PHE A 14 -42.84 -30.90 -30.26
C PHE A 14 -44.03 -30.03 -29.93
N PHE A 15 -43.84 -28.72 -29.76
CA PHE A 15 -44.92 -27.76 -29.83
C PHE A 15 -44.68 -26.78 -30.98
N GLN A 16 -45.44 -26.94 -32.04
CA GLN A 16 -45.62 -25.98 -33.15
C GLN A 16 -46.58 -24.87 -32.70
N PHE A 17 -46.19 -23.62 -32.88
CA PHE A 17 -47.13 -22.50 -32.85
C PHE A 17 -47.14 -21.75 -34.18
N MET A 18 -48.36 -21.57 -34.67
CA MET A 18 -48.75 -20.99 -35.94
C MET A 18 -48.42 -19.50 -36.05
N LEU A 19 -48.01 -19.12 -37.28
CA LEU A 19 -48.01 -17.75 -37.80
C LEU A 19 -49.44 -17.26 -38.03
N THR A 20 -49.76 -16.09 -37.50
CA THR A 20 -50.85 -15.25 -37.97
C THR A 20 -50.28 -13.95 -38.52
N ALA A 21 -50.43 -13.76 -39.82
CA ALA A 21 -50.09 -12.55 -40.55
C ALA A 21 -51.20 -11.50 -40.40
N CYS A 22 -50.89 -10.29 -40.00
CA CYS A 22 -51.71 -9.10 -40.18
C CYS A 22 -51.00 -8.14 -41.12
N ALA A 23 -51.58 -7.94 -42.29
CA ALA A 23 -51.20 -6.96 -43.30
C ALA A 23 -51.56 -5.55 -42.80
N ALA A 24 -50.69 -4.63 -42.79
CA ALA A 24 -50.88 -3.19 -42.62
C ALA A 24 -50.28 -2.44 -43.81
N THR A 25 -51.07 -1.61 -44.44
CA THR A 25 -50.85 -0.79 -45.63
C THR A 25 -49.63 0.19 -45.45
N VAL A 26 -48.81 0.22 -46.50
CA VAL A 26 -47.67 1.15 -46.65
C VAL A 26 -48.19 2.47 -47.26
N GLN A 27 -47.91 3.60 -46.56
CA GLN A 27 -47.91 4.93 -47.19
C GLN A 27 -46.45 5.39 -47.38
N PRO A 28 -46.12 6.04 -48.53
CA PRO A 28 -44.76 6.48 -48.78
C PRO A 28 -44.43 7.77 -48.03
N ARG A 29 -43.27 7.78 -47.37
CA ARG A 29 -42.68 8.94 -46.73
C ARG A 29 -41.52 9.49 -47.60
N PRO A 30 -41.31 10.80 -47.65
CA PRO A 30 -40.33 11.41 -48.54
C PRO A 30 -38.89 11.15 -48.10
N THR A 31 -38.01 10.99 -49.07
CA THR A 31 -36.58 10.82 -48.97
C THR A 31 -35.91 12.06 -48.40
N GLY A 32 -35.45 11.93 -47.15
CA GLY A 32 -34.41 12.81 -46.57
C GLY A 32 -33.08 12.08 -46.62
N ALA A 33 -32.01 12.77 -47.06
CA ALA A 33 -30.65 12.24 -47.10
C ALA A 33 -30.16 11.84 -45.68
N PRO A 34 -29.33 10.80 -45.52
CA PRO A 34 -28.77 10.45 -44.24
C PRO A 34 -27.77 11.49 -43.80
N THR A 35 -28.06 12.15 -42.69
CA THR A 35 -27.06 12.90 -41.92
C THR A 35 -26.10 11.88 -41.31
N VAL A 36 -24.82 11.99 -41.66
CA VAL A 36 -23.75 11.21 -41.05
C VAL A 36 -23.64 11.68 -39.61
N GLU A 37 -24.09 10.86 -38.68
CA GLU A 37 -23.80 11.02 -37.24
C GLU A 37 -22.31 10.78 -37.04
N SER A 38 -21.57 11.83 -36.70
CA SER A 38 -20.16 11.72 -36.31
C SER A 38 -20.05 10.86 -35.07
N SER A 39 -19.26 9.77 -35.16
CA SER A 39 -18.78 8.97 -34.02
C SER A 39 -18.23 9.89 -32.92
N PRO A 40 -18.46 9.58 -31.64
CA PRO A 40 -17.84 10.33 -30.58
C PRO A 40 -16.31 10.25 -30.75
N ALA A 41 -15.67 11.41 -30.73
CA ALA A 41 -14.23 11.52 -30.71
C ALA A 41 -13.72 10.76 -29.48
N THR A 42 -12.75 9.88 -29.70
CA THR A 42 -11.94 9.28 -28.64
C THR A 42 -11.32 10.45 -27.88
N GLU A 43 -11.70 10.60 -26.60
CA GLU A 43 -11.03 11.57 -25.73
C GLU A 43 -9.54 11.19 -25.67
N GLU A 44 -8.69 12.07 -26.18
CA GLU A 44 -7.26 12.02 -25.91
C GLU A 44 -7.05 12.12 -24.40
N PRO A 45 -6.10 11.37 -23.83
CA PRO A 45 -5.81 11.47 -22.40
C PRO A 45 -5.52 12.93 -22.06
N SER A 46 -6.28 13.47 -21.12
CA SER A 46 -6.19 14.86 -20.67
C SER A 46 -4.75 15.14 -20.27
N ALA A 47 -4.09 16.07 -20.97
CA ALA A 47 -2.73 16.47 -20.65
C ALA A 47 -2.71 16.97 -19.17
N ILE A 48 -1.90 16.33 -18.35
CA ILE A 48 -1.65 16.74 -16.97
C ILE A 48 -1.21 18.21 -17.01
N PRO A 49 -1.81 19.12 -16.24
CA PRO A 49 -1.39 20.49 -16.23
C PRO A 49 0.05 20.59 -15.73
N MET A 50 0.98 20.91 -16.63
CA MET A 50 2.35 21.24 -16.24
C MET A 50 2.31 22.52 -15.39
N SER A 51 3.02 22.49 -14.25
CA SER A 51 3.13 23.65 -13.37
C SER A 51 3.65 24.85 -14.16
N THR A 52 2.96 25.99 -14.07
CA THR A 52 3.38 27.24 -14.75
C THR A 52 4.37 28.05 -13.90
N HIS A 53 4.81 27.55 -12.75
CA HIS A 53 5.81 28.21 -11.92
C HIS A 53 7.20 27.72 -12.32
N GLU A 54 7.98 28.62 -12.88
CA GLU A 54 9.38 28.39 -13.32
C GLU A 54 10.35 28.47 -12.12
N ALA A 55 10.12 27.78 -11.03
CA ALA A 55 11.16 27.61 -10.03
C ALA A 55 12.30 26.76 -10.61
N PRO A 56 13.58 27.17 -10.47
CA PRO A 56 14.69 26.35 -10.93
C PRO A 56 14.72 25.01 -10.23
N PRO A 57 15.32 23.98 -10.85
CA PRO A 57 15.51 22.68 -10.19
C PRO A 57 16.16 22.82 -8.81
N PRO A 58 15.89 21.90 -7.88
CA PRO A 58 16.46 21.96 -6.53
C PRO A 58 17.98 22.08 -6.57
N ALA A 59 18.56 22.88 -5.68
CA ALA A 59 19.97 23.20 -5.66
C ALA A 59 20.85 21.94 -5.73
N GLY A 60 21.76 21.91 -6.72
CA GLY A 60 22.66 20.79 -6.95
C GLY A 60 22.07 19.61 -7.76
N ALA A 61 20.77 19.57 -7.99
CA ALA A 61 20.10 18.45 -8.67
C ALA A 61 20.68 18.19 -10.07
N GLU A 62 20.83 19.21 -10.90
CA GLU A 62 21.38 19.08 -12.26
C GLU A 62 22.84 18.61 -12.33
N ARG A 63 23.58 18.67 -11.20
CA ARG A 63 24.95 18.14 -11.11
C ARG A 63 24.98 16.69 -10.66
N GLU A 64 23.97 16.28 -9.90
CA GLU A 64 23.87 14.93 -9.32
C GLU A 64 23.09 13.98 -10.22
N PHE A 65 22.15 14.50 -11.01
CA PHE A 65 21.22 13.72 -11.82
C PHE A 65 21.23 14.17 -13.29
N ARG A 66 20.94 13.21 -14.17
CA ARG A 66 20.72 13.43 -15.60
C ARG A 66 19.25 13.69 -15.93
N THR A 67 18.40 13.82 -14.91
CA THR A 67 16.96 14.03 -15.00
C THR A 67 16.65 15.21 -15.92
N ASP A 68 15.69 15.06 -16.83
CA ASP A 68 15.12 16.18 -17.59
C ASP A 68 14.18 16.99 -16.69
N PHE A 69 14.74 17.97 -15.97
CA PHE A 69 13.97 18.83 -15.06
C PHE A 69 13.03 19.81 -15.78
N SER A 70 13.03 19.89 -17.11
CA SER A 70 12.00 20.66 -17.83
C SER A 70 10.62 19.98 -17.79
N ARG A 71 10.57 18.70 -17.41
CA ARG A 71 9.36 17.88 -17.28
C ARG A 71 9.11 17.59 -15.80
N HIS A 72 8.08 18.22 -15.23
CA HIS A 72 7.70 18.02 -13.83
C HIS A 72 6.21 18.28 -13.60
N SER A 73 5.64 17.63 -12.58
CA SER A 73 4.24 17.79 -12.13
C SER A 73 4.12 18.59 -10.83
N VAL A 74 5.25 18.93 -10.19
CA VAL A 74 5.26 19.63 -8.87
C VAL A 74 6.12 20.90 -8.96
N ASP A 75 5.85 21.87 -8.09
CA ASP A 75 6.69 23.05 -7.94
C ASP A 75 8.00 22.69 -7.24
N TYR A 76 9.14 22.99 -7.82
CA TYR A 76 10.45 22.70 -7.23
C TYR A 76 10.73 23.47 -5.93
N SER A 77 10.01 24.53 -5.64
CA SER A 77 10.07 25.24 -4.34
C SER A 77 9.55 24.38 -3.17
N GLU A 78 8.77 23.33 -3.46
CA GLU A 78 8.27 22.37 -2.47
C GLU A 78 9.32 21.31 -2.09
N ILE A 79 10.45 21.24 -2.82
CA ILE A 79 11.48 20.23 -2.66
C ILE A 79 12.67 20.78 -1.89
N LEU A 80 12.98 20.13 -0.77
CA LEU A 80 14.07 20.49 0.12
C LEU A 80 15.21 19.47 0.07
N SER A 81 16.43 19.89 0.42
CA SER A 81 17.50 18.94 0.73
C SER A 81 17.23 18.29 2.08
N GLY A 82 17.28 16.95 2.13
CA GLY A 82 17.26 16.16 3.36
C GLY A 82 18.61 16.09 4.05
N GLY A 83 19.68 16.63 3.42
CA GLY A 83 21.06 16.57 3.89
C GLY A 83 21.94 15.60 3.11
N PRO A 84 21.60 14.31 2.97
CA PRO A 84 22.36 13.38 2.14
C PRO A 84 22.37 13.79 0.64
N HIS A 85 23.43 13.44 -0.08
CA HIS A 85 23.49 13.52 -1.53
C HIS A 85 22.78 12.29 -2.16
N LYS A 86 22.72 12.23 -3.49
CA LYS A 86 22.23 11.07 -4.25
C LYS A 86 22.87 9.78 -3.73
N ASP A 87 22.04 8.79 -3.37
CA ASP A 87 22.43 7.51 -2.74
C ASP A 87 23.27 7.64 -1.46
N GLY A 88 23.23 8.81 -0.79
CA GLY A 88 23.87 8.99 0.52
C GLY A 88 23.22 8.14 1.63
N ILE A 89 21.97 7.78 1.44
CA ILE A 89 21.27 6.66 2.10
C ILE A 89 21.21 5.54 1.06
N PRO A 90 22.06 4.52 1.13
CA PRO A 90 22.20 3.53 0.07
C PRO A 90 21.01 2.56 0.07
N ALA A 91 20.32 2.44 -1.06
CA ALA A 91 19.34 1.39 -1.28
C ALA A 91 19.99 -0.01 -1.29
N ILE A 92 19.21 -1.04 -0.95
CA ILE A 92 19.64 -2.44 -1.05
C ILE A 92 19.07 -3.02 -2.36
N ASP A 93 19.98 -3.38 -3.29
CA ASP A 93 19.59 -3.84 -4.63
C ASP A 93 19.62 -5.36 -4.81
N ASN A 94 20.36 -6.06 -3.96
CA ASN A 94 20.49 -7.51 -3.99
C ASN A 94 20.29 -8.04 -2.57
N PRO A 95 19.07 -8.01 -2.05
CA PRO A 95 18.80 -8.38 -0.67
C PRO A 95 19.13 -9.85 -0.42
N ARG A 96 19.76 -10.12 0.72
CA ARG A 96 19.99 -11.46 1.24
C ARG A 96 18.96 -11.72 2.33
N PHE A 97 18.59 -12.96 2.48
CA PHE A 97 17.56 -13.37 3.42
C PHE A 97 18.07 -14.43 4.36
N ASP A 98 17.76 -14.26 5.63
CA ASP A 98 17.90 -15.26 6.68
C ASP A 98 16.58 -16.05 6.78
N THR A 99 16.65 -17.26 7.33
CA THR A 99 15.47 -17.97 7.81
C THR A 99 14.91 -17.33 9.07
N ALA A 100 13.65 -17.60 9.41
CA ALA A 100 13.06 -17.11 10.65
C ALA A 100 13.87 -17.54 11.89
N ALA A 101 14.47 -18.74 11.87
CA ALA A 101 15.29 -19.23 12.96
C ALA A 101 16.64 -18.48 13.11
N GLU A 102 17.26 -18.08 12.00
CA GLU A 102 18.48 -17.27 12.00
C GLU A 102 18.17 -15.85 12.45
N ALA A 103 17.08 -15.27 11.96
CA ALA A 103 16.64 -13.91 12.32
C ALA A 103 16.27 -13.79 13.82
N ASP A 104 15.74 -14.83 14.43
CA ASP A 104 15.41 -14.88 15.86
C ASP A 104 16.63 -14.68 16.80
N ALA A 105 17.83 -14.87 16.26
CA ALA A 105 19.07 -14.62 17.02
C ALA A 105 19.37 -13.12 17.21
N TRP A 106 18.78 -12.25 16.39
CA TRP A 106 19.07 -10.81 16.40
C TRP A 106 17.82 -9.91 16.40
N LEU A 107 16.64 -10.40 16.01
CA LEU A 107 15.36 -9.68 16.16
C LEU A 107 14.71 -10.00 17.49
N GLN A 108 14.19 -8.98 18.17
CA GLN A 108 13.40 -9.14 19.37
C GLN A 108 11.90 -9.25 19.04
N PRO A 109 11.08 -9.94 19.84
CA PRO A 109 9.68 -10.24 19.52
C PRO A 109 8.82 -9.03 19.12
N ALA A 110 9.01 -7.88 19.74
CA ALA A 110 8.24 -6.66 19.48
C ALA A 110 8.80 -5.80 18.36
N GLU A 111 9.96 -6.14 17.78
CA GLU A 111 10.54 -5.31 16.73
C GLU A 111 9.66 -5.25 15.49
N PRO A 112 9.45 -4.03 14.92
CA PRO A 112 8.63 -3.87 13.73
C PRO A 112 9.34 -4.44 12.50
N VAL A 113 8.60 -5.18 11.71
CA VAL A 113 8.99 -5.65 10.39
C VAL A 113 7.90 -5.24 9.38
N ILE A 114 8.29 -4.95 8.13
CA ILE A 114 7.34 -4.79 7.04
C ILE A 114 7.09 -6.19 6.48
N LEU A 115 5.86 -6.67 6.58
CA LEU A 115 5.38 -7.88 5.92
C LEU A 115 5.04 -7.55 4.48
N LEU A 116 5.56 -8.33 3.55
CA LEU A 116 5.12 -8.42 2.17
C LEU A 116 4.85 -9.89 1.84
N GLU A 117 3.64 -10.19 1.38
CA GLU A 117 3.22 -11.54 0.98
C GLU A 117 2.69 -11.48 -0.46
N LEU A 118 3.30 -12.24 -1.36
CA LEU A 118 2.84 -12.42 -2.72
C LEU A 118 2.87 -13.92 -3.05
N GLY A 119 1.74 -14.47 -3.49
CA GLY A 119 1.62 -15.91 -3.68
C GLY A 119 1.97 -16.69 -2.41
N ASP A 120 2.93 -17.62 -2.52
CA ASP A 120 3.42 -18.42 -1.40
C ASP A 120 4.73 -17.87 -0.78
N ASP A 121 5.21 -16.68 -1.21
CA ASP A 121 6.46 -16.08 -0.74
C ASP A 121 6.14 -14.93 0.25
N ALA A 122 6.28 -15.22 1.55
CA ALA A 122 6.16 -14.24 2.62
C ALA A 122 7.54 -13.75 3.07
N ARG A 123 7.72 -12.44 3.11
CA ARG A 123 8.98 -11.79 3.50
C ARG A 123 8.78 -10.75 4.59
N ALA A 124 9.71 -10.76 5.55
CA ALA A 124 9.86 -9.70 6.54
C ALA A 124 11.03 -8.80 6.18
N TYR A 125 10.78 -7.49 6.17
CA TYR A 125 11.82 -6.48 6.01
C TYR A 125 11.92 -5.70 7.34
N PRO A 126 12.89 -6.03 8.21
CA PRO A 126 13.00 -5.40 9.52
C PRO A 126 13.21 -3.89 9.41
N VAL A 127 12.36 -3.12 10.11
CA VAL A 127 12.41 -1.65 10.08
C VAL A 127 13.75 -1.16 10.61
N GLN A 128 14.42 -1.90 11.51
CA GLN A 128 15.77 -1.59 11.97
C GLN A 128 16.83 -1.53 10.84
N ILE A 129 16.56 -2.18 9.69
CA ILE A 129 17.40 -2.09 8.49
C ILE A 129 16.94 -0.91 7.63
N LEU A 130 15.61 -0.79 7.40
CA LEU A 130 15.07 0.23 6.51
C LEU A 130 15.23 1.66 7.05
N VAL A 131 15.36 1.90 8.35
CA VAL A 131 15.69 3.25 8.89
C VAL A 131 17.05 3.77 8.42
N TRP A 132 17.93 2.88 7.92
CA TRP A 132 19.27 3.19 7.42
C TRP A 132 19.40 3.11 5.89
N HIS A 133 18.41 2.50 5.22
CA HIS A 133 18.47 2.22 3.77
C HIS A 133 17.29 2.77 3.00
N GLU A 134 16.14 2.94 3.64
CA GLU A 134 14.89 3.49 3.12
C GLU A 134 14.29 2.75 1.92
N ILE A 135 15.09 2.07 1.08
CA ILE A 135 14.70 1.44 -0.18
C ILE A 135 15.31 0.04 -0.31
N ILE A 136 14.47 -0.94 -0.65
CA ILE A 136 14.87 -2.29 -1.02
C ILE A 136 14.31 -2.60 -2.42
N ASN A 137 15.17 -2.91 -3.38
CA ASN A 137 14.79 -3.44 -4.69
C ASN A 137 14.83 -4.98 -4.63
N ASP A 138 13.68 -5.64 -4.72
CA ASP A 138 13.56 -7.08 -4.53
C ASP A 138 12.73 -7.74 -5.65
N VAL A 139 12.61 -9.07 -5.61
CA VAL A 139 11.71 -9.88 -6.43
C VAL A 139 11.04 -10.91 -5.52
N VAL A 140 9.73 -10.80 -5.31
CA VAL A 140 8.91 -11.68 -4.46
C VAL A 140 7.96 -12.48 -5.34
N ASP A 141 7.99 -13.79 -5.25
CA ASP A 141 7.19 -14.70 -6.10
C ASP A 141 7.27 -14.35 -7.60
N GLY A 142 8.46 -13.98 -8.08
CA GLY A 142 8.69 -13.58 -9.48
C GLY A 142 8.25 -12.16 -9.83
N VAL A 143 7.61 -11.41 -8.92
CA VAL A 143 7.19 -10.02 -9.12
C VAL A 143 8.31 -9.08 -8.64
N PRO A 144 8.86 -8.21 -9.51
CA PRO A 144 9.78 -7.16 -9.08
C PRO A 144 9.08 -6.15 -8.17
N VAL A 145 9.54 -6.00 -6.94
CA VAL A 145 8.94 -5.11 -5.93
C VAL A 145 9.94 -4.09 -5.40
N LEU A 146 9.41 -2.95 -5.01
CA LEU A 146 10.09 -1.87 -4.33
C LEU A 146 9.50 -1.75 -2.93
N VAL A 147 10.26 -2.10 -1.89
CA VAL A 147 9.83 -1.93 -0.49
C VAL A 147 10.51 -0.70 0.09
N THR A 148 9.72 0.22 0.64
CA THR A 148 10.22 1.51 1.12
C THR A 148 9.80 1.80 2.55
N PHE A 149 10.62 2.58 3.24
CA PHE A 149 10.29 3.16 4.54
C PHE A 149 10.80 4.60 4.64
N CYS A 150 9.90 5.55 4.86
CA CYS A 150 10.25 6.94 5.17
C CYS A 150 10.17 7.17 6.69
N PRO A 151 11.29 7.27 7.41
CA PRO A 151 11.27 7.45 8.87
C PRO A 151 10.57 8.73 9.30
N LEU A 152 10.77 9.83 8.57
CA LEU A 152 10.16 11.14 8.89
C LEU A 152 8.63 11.13 8.79
N CYS A 153 8.08 10.23 7.99
CA CYS A 153 6.64 10.06 7.77
C CYS A 153 6.05 8.89 8.54
N ASN A 154 6.90 8.01 9.09
CA ASN A 154 6.55 6.69 9.61
C ASN A 154 5.77 5.84 8.58
N THR A 155 6.24 5.87 7.33
CA THR A 155 5.49 5.34 6.19
C THR A 155 6.22 4.20 5.53
N ALA A 156 5.62 2.99 5.60
CA ALA A 156 6.04 1.81 4.88
C ALA A 156 5.12 1.60 3.67
N ILE A 157 5.68 1.55 2.48
CA ILE A 157 4.92 1.30 1.24
C ILE A 157 5.71 0.33 0.37
N ALA A 158 5.00 -0.62 -0.25
CA ALA A 158 5.54 -1.45 -1.30
C ALA A 158 4.85 -1.15 -2.63
N PHE A 159 5.62 -1.25 -3.72
CA PHE A 159 5.14 -1.05 -5.08
C PHE A 159 5.64 -2.15 -6.00
N GLU A 160 4.92 -2.43 -7.09
CA GLU A 160 5.52 -3.07 -8.24
C GLU A 160 6.47 -2.08 -8.94
N ARG A 161 7.67 -2.56 -9.32
CA ARG A 161 8.67 -1.71 -9.95
C ARG A 161 8.87 -1.98 -11.44
N THR A 162 7.88 -2.65 -12.07
CA THR A 162 7.82 -2.83 -13.52
C THR A 162 6.98 -1.72 -14.14
N VAL A 163 7.61 -0.83 -14.87
CA VAL A 163 6.97 0.33 -15.51
C VAL A 163 7.12 0.20 -17.02
N ASN A 164 6.04 0.24 -17.77
CA ASN A 164 6.03 0.11 -19.23
C ASN A 164 6.81 -1.13 -19.75
N GLY A 165 6.76 -2.25 -18.98
CA GLY A 165 7.45 -3.48 -19.31
C GLY A 165 8.96 -3.49 -18.98
N GLN A 166 9.47 -2.43 -18.34
CA GLN A 166 10.84 -2.34 -17.86
C GLN A 166 10.88 -2.43 -16.33
N VAL A 167 11.75 -3.26 -15.80
CA VAL A 167 12.03 -3.31 -14.36
C VAL A 167 12.95 -2.14 -14.00
N LEU A 168 12.52 -1.31 -13.06
CA LEU A 168 13.28 -0.17 -12.57
C LEU A 168 13.94 -0.50 -11.22
N ASP A 169 15.16 0.02 -11.00
CA ASP A 169 15.86 -0.04 -9.73
C ASP A 169 15.87 1.35 -9.10
N PHE A 170 15.44 1.44 -7.85
CA PHE A 170 15.27 2.72 -7.18
C PHE A 170 16.40 3.02 -6.21
N GLY A 171 16.71 4.31 -6.07
CA GLY A 171 17.64 4.86 -5.12
C GLY A 171 17.10 6.11 -4.44
N THR A 172 17.83 6.64 -3.46
CA THR A 172 17.45 7.84 -2.72
C THR A 172 18.01 9.09 -3.40
N THR A 173 17.18 10.13 -3.54
CA THR A 173 17.65 11.43 -4.08
C THR A 173 18.38 12.27 -3.02
N GLY A 174 18.18 11.98 -1.72
CA GLY A 174 18.51 12.88 -0.64
C GLY A 174 17.67 14.15 -0.59
N ARG A 175 16.54 14.15 -1.31
CA ARG A 175 15.55 15.25 -1.36
C ARG A 175 14.24 14.80 -0.74
N LEU A 176 13.51 15.76 -0.20
CA LEU A 176 12.22 15.58 0.45
C LEU A 176 11.21 16.57 -0.13
N ARG A 177 9.98 16.15 -0.27
CA ARG A 177 8.82 17.01 -0.49
C ARG A 177 7.83 16.77 0.65
N TYR A 178 7.49 17.80 1.39
CA TYR A 178 6.64 17.72 2.59
C TYR A 178 7.14 16.71 3.63
N SER A 179 8.46 16.68 3.87
CA SER A 179 9.18 15.70 4.71
C SER A 179 9.17 14.26 4.18
N ASN A 180 8.51 13.98 3.06
CA ASN A 180 8.45 12.63 2.49
C ASN A 180 9.57 12.40 1.48
N LEU A 181 10.11 11.19 1.47
CA LEU A 181 11.17 10.72 0.60
C LEU A 181 10.84 10.93 -0.89
N ILE A 182 11.75 11.54 -1.62
CA ILE A 182 11.79 11.50 -3.08
C ILE A 182 12.81 10.45 -3.50
N MET A 183 12.32 9.41 -4.19
CA MET A 183 13.12 8.36 -4.80
C MET A 183 13.50 8.75 -6.22
N TYR A 184 14.45 8.04 -6.84
CA TYR A 184 14.68 8.11 -8.28
C TYR A 184 14.87 6.70 -8.85
N ASP A 185 14.48 6.45 -10.09
CA ASP A 185 14.88 5.23 -10.79
C ASP A 185 16.25 5.41 -11.45
N ARG A 186 17.07 4.35 -11.46
CA ARG A 186 18.44 4.41 -11.99
C ARG A 186 18.51 4.36 -13.50
N GLN A 187 17.44 3.92 -14.18
CA GLN A 187 17.38 3.76 -15.61
C GLN A 187 17.19 5.11 -16.31
N SER A 188 16.14 5.86 -15.92
CA SER A 188 15.83 7.16 -16.49
C SER A 188 16.27 8.35 -15.63
N GLU A 189 16.57 8.09 -14.35
CA GLU A 189 16.77 9.09 -13.30
C GLU A 189 15.53 9.99 -13.09
N THR A 190 14.33 9.50 -13.44
CA THR A 190 13.07 10.16 -13.06
C THR A 190 12.92 10.16 -11.55
N TRP A 191 12.41 11.24 -10.98
CA TRP A 191 12.13 11.38 -9.55
C TRP A 191 10.71 10.98 -9.23
N TRP A 192 10.53 10.26 -8.11
CA TRP A 192 9.29 9.65 -7.70
C TRP A 192 8.95 9.99 -6.26
N GLN A 193 7.70 10.37 -6.00
CA GLN A 193 7.22 10.63 -4.65
C GLN A 193 6.88 9.31 -3.95
N GLN A 194 7.52 9.01 -2.83
CA GLN A 194 7.27 7.76 -2.09
C GLN A 194 5.83 7.68 -1.53
N ALA A 195 5.24 8.79 -1.08
CA ALA A 195 3.92 8.78 -0.44
C ALA A 195 2.79 8.28 -1.34
N ASN A 196 2.87 8.55 -2.63
CA ASN A 196 1.82 8.21 -3.59
C ASN A 196 2.30 7.45 -4.83
N GLY A 197 3.61 7.18 -4.97
CA GLY A 197 4.17 6.44 -6.10
C GLY A 197 4.18 7.20 -7.43
N GLU A 198 3.96 8.51 -7.43
CA GLU A 198 3.92 9.34 -8.65
C GLU A 198 5.33 9.73 -9.10
N ALA A 199 5.61 9.61 -10.41
CA ALA A 199 6.76 10.21 -11.06
C ALA A 199 6.57 11.72 -11.18
N ILE A 200 7.38 12.50 -10.45
CA ILE A 200 7.18 13.94 -10.27
C ILE A 200 8.12 14.82 -11.09
N ALA A 201 9.26 14.30 -11.57
CA ALA A 201 10.17 15.03 -12.43
C ALA A 201 11.02 14.07 -13.28
N GLY A 202 11.16 14.36 -14.58
CA GLY A 202 11.94 13.56 -15.53
C GLY A 202 11.11 12.96 -16.64
N GLU A 203 11.70 11.99 -17.35
CA GLU A 203 11.11 11.38 -18.56
C GLU A 203 9.75 10.73 -18.30
N LEU A 204 9.59 10.08 -17.15
CA LEU A 204 8.38 9.33 -16.77
C LEU A 204 7.37 10.17 -15.97
N THR A 205 7.52 11.49 -15.88
CA THR A 205 6.60 12.38 -15.14
C THR A 205 5.14 12.08 -15.46
N GLY A 206 4.33 11.92 -14.39
CA GLY A 206 2.91 11.57 -14.45
C GLY A 206 2.63 10.07 -14.48
N THR A 207 3.66 9.22 -14.53
CA THR A 207 3.50 7.77 -14.37
C THR A 207 3.24 7.44 -12.90
N GLN A 208 2.42 6.42 -12.65
CA GLN A 208 2.05 5.94 -11.33
C GLN A 208 2.61 4.54 -11.11
N LEU A 209 3.23 4.28 -9.96
CA LEU A 209 3.57 2.92 -9.50
C LEU A 209 2.34 2.24 -8.92
N ASP A 210 2.19 0.95 -9.17
CA ASP A 210 1.15 0.13 -8.59
C ASP A 210 1.51 -0.25 -7.15
N PHE A 211 0.59 -0.01 -6.21
CA PHE A 211 0.78 -0.37 -4.81
C PHE A 211 0.65 -1.88 -4.60
N VAL A 212 1.48 -2.41 -3.73
CA VAL A 212 1.38 -3.77 -3.22
C VAL A 212 1.02 -3.71 -1.74
N PRO A 213 0.00 -4.48 -1.27
CA PRO A 213 -0.33 -4.52 0.15
C PRO A 213 0.88 -4.91 1.00
N ALA A 214 1.18 -4.09 1.99
CA ALA A 214 2.25 -4.33 2.95
C ALA A 214 1.83 -3.80 4.32
N ALA A 215 2.33 -4.39 5.40
CA ALA A 215 1.94 -3.99 6.76
C ALA A 215 3.16 -3.95 7.70
N ILE A 216 3.15 -3.01 8.65
CA ILE A 216 4.10 -3.05 9.76
C ILE A 216 3.50 -3.92 10.88
N ILE A 217 4.18 -5.00 11.21
CA ILE A 217 3.79 -5.95 12.24
C ILE A 217 4.97 -6.25 13.17
N ALA A 218 4.71 -6.90 14.31
CA ALA A 218 5.76 -7.38 15.19
C ALA A 218 6.49 -8.58 14.57
N TRP A 219 7.78 -8.72 14.87
CA TRP A 219 8.55 -9.91 14.50
C TRP A 219 7.89 -11.21 15.00
N SER A 220 7.36 -11.21 16.23
CA SER A 220 6.66 -12.37 16.80
C SER A 220 5.44 -12.79 15.98
N GLU A 221 4.69 -11.84 15.41
CA GLU A 221 3.53 -12.10 14.56
C GLU A 221 3.98 -12.74 13.23
N PHE A 222 4.99 -12.15 12.57
CA PHE A 222 5.55 -12.72 11.36
C PHE A 222 6.05 -14.16 11.57
N LYS A 223 6.89 -14.36 12.58
CA LYS A 223 7.48 -15.67 12.88
C LYS A 223 6.44 -16.74 13.17
N SER A 224 5.35 -16.40 13.85
CA SER A 224 4.30 -17.36 14.17
C SER A 224 3.45 -17.75 12.97
N SER A 225 3.18 -16.80 12.07
CA SER A 225 2.33 -17.01 10.90
C SER A 225 3.09 -17.54 9.69
N PHE A 226 4.38 -17.24 9.58
CA PHE A 226 5.24 -17.63 8.46
C PHE A 226 6.55 -18.24 8.96
N PRO A 227 6.52 -19.45 9.58
CA PRO A 227 7.73 -20.09 10.15
C PRO A 227 8.80 -20.38 9.10
N ASP A 228 8.41 -20.57 7.82
CA ASP A 228 9.31 -20.76 6.67
C ASP A 228 9.53 -19.47 5.88
N GLY A 229 9.03 -18.34 6.37
CA GLY A 229 9.17 -17.03 5.74
C GLY A 229 10.61 -16.53 5.73
N LYS A 230 10.92 -15.69 4.76
CA LYS A 230 12.24 -15.10 4.56
C LYS A 230 12.36 -13.78 5.30
N VAL A 231 13.51 -13.50 5.88
CA VAL A 231 13.76 -12.26 6.63
C VAL A 231 14.97 -11.55 6.03
N LEU A 232 14.82 -10.27 5.66
CA LEU A 232 15.94 -9.49 5.14
C LEU A 232 17.10 -9.51 6.16
N SER A 233 18.24 -10.00 5.70
CA SER A 233 19.44 -10.19 6.53
C SER A 233 20.12 -8.87 6.85
N THR A 234 20.79 -8.82 7.99
CA THR A 234 21.74 -7.74 8.33
C THR A 234 23.00 -7.76 7.47
N ASP A 235 23.27 -8.81 6.70
CA ASP A 235 24.36 -8.87 5.69
C ASP A 235 23.95 -8.10 4.42
N THR A 236 23.82 -6.80 4.55
CA THR A 236 23.41 -5.88 3.48
C THR A 236 24.57 -5.40 2.60
N GLY A 237 25.81 -5.76 2.94
CA GLY A 237 27.02 -5.19 2.32
C GLY A 237 27.44 -3.83 2.88
N TYR A 238 26.69 -3.27 3.83
CA TYR A 238 26.97 -1.99 4.48
C TYR A 238 27.18 -2.17 5.99
N SER A 239 28.02 -1.32 6.57
CA SER A 239 28.18 -1.26 8.02
C SER A 239 27.27 -0.17 8.60
N ARG A 240 26.23 -0.56 9.32
CA ARG A 240 25.27 0.31 10.01
C ARG A 240 25.00 -0.22 11.41
N ALA A 241 24.56 0.66 12.29
CA ALA A 241 24.19 0.27 13.66
C ALA A 241 22.74 -0.26 13.70
N TYR A 242 22.49 -1.39 13.03
CA TYR A 242 21.14 -2.01 13.03
C TYR A 242 20.66 -2.26 14.46
N GLY A 243 19.35 -2.09 14.68
CA GLY A 243 18.75 -2.11 16.01
C GLY A 243 18.82 -0.78 16.77
N GLN A 244 19.69 0.17 16.33
CA GLN A 244 19.73 1.52 16.87
C GLN A 244 18.88 2.46 16.04
N ASN A 245 18.09 3.30 16.72
CA ASN A 245 17.24 4.31 16.13
C ASN A 245 18.00 5.62 15.95
N PRO A 246 18.25 6.12 14.73
CA PRO A 246 18.85 7.43 14.50
C PRO A 246 17.87 8.61 14.72
N TYR A 247 16.58 8.33 14.96
CA TYR A 247 15.48 9.29 15.11
C TYR A 247 14.86 9.24 16.51
N VAL A 248 15.67 9.09 17.56
CA VAL A 248 15.20 8.90 18.95
C VAL A 248 14.20 9.96 19.37
N GLY A 249 13.01 9.50 19.81
CA GLY A 249 11.91 10.37 20.27
C GLY A 249 11.24 11.18 19.18
N TYR A 250 11.52 10.92 17.90
CA TYR A 250 10.93 11.70 16.81
C TYR A 250 9.41 11.57 16.74
N ASP A 251 8.86 10.42 17.10
CA ASP A 251 7.43 10.16 17.08
C ASP A 251 6.67 10.59 18.34
N ASP A 252 7.28 11.46 19.17
CA ASP A 252 6.53 12.11 20.25
C ASP A 252 5.40 12.95 19.65
N ILE A 253 4.20 12.79 20.21
CA ILE A 253 2.99 13.44 19.71
C ILE A 253 3.07 14.98 19.77
N ASP A 254 3.89 15.54 20.65
CA ASP A 254 4.09 16.98 20.83
C ASP A 254 5.20 17.55 19.93
N ASN A 255 5.92 16.71 19.19
CA ASN A 255 6.92 17.15 18.23
C ASN A 255 6.31 17.85 17.01
N SER A 256 7.16 18.64 16.36
CA SER A 256 6.87 19.21 15.05
C SER A 256 7.51 18.37 13.96
N PRO A 257 6.85 18.20 12.79
CA PRO A 257 7.43 17.50 11.65
C PRO A 257 8.77 18.11 11.22
N PHE A 258 9.79 17.30 11.07
CA PHE A 258 11.11 17.73 10.66
C PHE A 258 11.15 18.04 9.15
N LEU A 259 11.74 19.17 8.75
CA LEU A 259 11.84 19.64 7.36
C LEU A 259 10.47 19.70 6.61
N TYR A 260 9.40 19.95 7.34
CA TYR A 260 8.07 20.11 6.75
C TYR A 260 7.82 21.56 6.35
N GLN A 261 7.63 21.79 5.06
CA GLN A 261 7.22 23.07 4.46
C GLN A 261 6.01 22.88 3.54
N GLY A 262 5.18 21.90 3.86
CA GLY A 262 3.96 21.59 3.13
C GLY A 262 2.76 22.48 3.52
N PRO A 263 1.59 22.13 2.98
CA PRO A 263 0.32 22.77 3.36
C PRO A 263 0.09 22.73 4.87
N ALA A 264 -0.66 23.67 5.40
CA ALA A 264 -1.00 23.69 6.82
C ALA A 264 -1.74 22.40 7.19
N THR A 265 -1.23 21.67 8.18
CA THR A 265 -1.87 20.44 8.68
C THR A 265 -3.22 20.78 9.29
N PRO A 266 -4.32 20.10 8.88
CA PRO A 266 -5.63 20.29 9.47
C PRO A 266 -5.62 20.03 10.98
N THR A 267 -6.26 20.90 11.75
CA THR A 267 -6.18 20.92 13.23
C THR A 267 -7.02 19.87 13.94
N GLN A 268 -7.75 19.04 13.20
CA GLN A 268 -8.56 17.96 13.76
C GLN A 268 -7.71 16.85 14.44
N LEU A 269 -6.46 16.72 14.05
CA LEU A 269 -5.48 15.86 14.72
C LEU A 269 -4.16 16.61 14.88
N ARG A 270 -3.34 16.18 15.85
CA ARG A 270 -1.97 16.67 15.96
C ARG A 270 -1.12 16.17 14.80
N PRO A 271 -0.11 16.93 14.31
CA PRO A 271 0.68 16.53 13.15
C PRO A 271 1.31 15.14 13.27
N MET A 272 1.82 14.78 14.45
CA MET A 272 2.50 13.50 14.70
C MET A 272 1.54 12.37 15.10
N THR A 273 0.22 12.55 15.02
CA THR A 273 -0.75 11.47 15.26
C THR A 273 -0.52 10.34 14.26
N ARG A 274 -0.34 9.12 14.76
CA ARG A 274 -0.27 7.92 13.91
C ARG A 274 -1.64 7.58 13.35
N VAL A 275 -1.71 7.34 12.07
CA VAL A 275 -2.93 6.92 11.38
C VAL A 275 -2.65 5.71 10.49
N LEU A 276 -3.64 4.85 10.36
CA LEU A 276 -3.77 3.95 9.21
C LEU A 276 -4.67 4.63 8.21
N ALA A 277 -4.20 4.81 7.00
CA ALA A 277 -4.94 5.48 5.93
C ALA A 277 -5.30 4.51 4.82
N ILE A 278 -6.50 4.65 4.27
CA ILE A 278 -7.04 3.83 3.19
C ILE A 278 -7.65 4.76 2.15
N GLU A 279 -7.32 4.53 0.90
CA GLU A 279 -7.96 5.15 -0.26
C GLU A 279 -8.56 4.06 -1.15
N LEU A 280 -9.86 4.10 -1.35
CA LEU A 280 -10.59 3.18 -2.23
C LEU A 280 -11.61 3.95 -3.05
N ASN A 281 -11.54 3.81 -4.36
CA ASN A 281 -12.52 4.42 -5.28
C ASN A 281 -12.76 5.92 -5.04
N GLY A 282 -11.73 6.66 -4.61
CA GLY A 282 -11.79 8.10 -4.32
C GLY A 282 -12.35 8.46 -2.94
N ASP A 283 -12.75 7.50 -2.10
CA ASP A 283 -13.04 7.73 -0.68
C ASP A 283 -11.76 7.52 0.14
N VAL A 284 -11.37 8.54 0.90
CA VAL A 284 -10.10 8.56 1.64
C VAL A 284 -10.36 8.68 3.14
N VAL A 285 -9.93 7.70 3.89
CA VAL A 285 -10.21 7.59 5.34
C VAL A 285 -8.93 7.38 6.13
N ALA A 286 -8.80 8.09 7.24
CA ALA A 286 -7.74 7.87 8.22
C ALA A 286 -8.32 7.37 9.55
N PHE A 287 -7.77 6.30 10.07
CA PHE A 287 -8.08 5.73 11.38
C PHE A 287 -6.92 6.05 12.33
N THR A 288 -7.18 6.77 13.43
CA THR A 288 -6.11 7.00 14.41
C THR A 288 -5.78 5.69 15.15
N TYR A 289 -4.52 5.49 15.46
CA TYR A 289 -4.09 4.31 16.24
C TYR A 289 -4.75 4.27 17.62
N ASP A 290 -5.01 5.43 18.25
CA ASP A 290 -5.72 5.50 19.53
C ASP A 290 -7.15 4.97 19.40
N THR A 291 -7.87 5.35 18.34
CA THR A 291 -9.22 4.81 18.06
C THR A 291 -9.17 3.30 17.79
N LEU A 292 -8.21 2.86 16.98
CA LEU A 292 -8.07 1.43 16.66
C LEU A 292 -7.68 0.62 17.91
N LYS A 293 -6.81 1.14 18.75
CA LYS A 293 -6.43 0.53 20.04
C LYS A 293 -7.63 0.34 20.98
N GLU A 294 -8.54 1.33 21.03
CA GLU A 294 -9.76 1.25 21.83
C GLU A 294 -10.76 0.23 21.27
N LEU A 295 -10.97 0.26 19.95
CA LEU A 295 -12.02 -0.54 19.30
C LEU A 295 -11.55 -1.96 18.94
N ARG A 296 -10.27 -2.17 18.66
CA ARG A 296 -9.65 -3.41 18.17
C ARG A 296 -10.09 -3.83 16.77
N VAL A 297 -11.34 -3.61 16.42
CA VAL A 297 -11.97 -3.93 15.14
C VAL A 297 -12.85 -2.79 14.70
N VAL A 298 -12.69 -2.38 13.44
CA VAL A 298 -13.61 -1.45 12.78
C VAL A 298 -14.14 -2.12 11.52
N ASN A 299 -15.47 -2.22 11.38
CA ASN A 299 -16.13 -2.60 10.13
C ASN A 299 -16.64 -1.30 9.48
N GLU A 300 -16.20 -1.01 8.27
CA GLU A 300 -16.49 0.24 7.57
C GLU A 300 -16.87 -0.06 6.11
N THR A 301 -17.45 0.92 5.43
CA THR A 301 -17.61 0.92 3.98
C THR A 301 -16.82 2.09 3.42
N ILE A 302 -15.84 1.82 2.56
CA ILE A 302 -14.94 2.82 1.99
C ILE A 302 -15.03 2.70 0.47
N GLY A 303 -15.41 3.79 -0.21
CA GLY A 303 -15.56 3.79 -1.67
C GLY A 303 -16.54 2.73 -2.21
N GLY A 304 -17.51 2.31 -1.40
CA GLY A 304 -18.46 1.25 -1.73
C GLY A 304 -17.99 -0.18 -1.40
N GLU A 305 -16.74 -0.35 -0.97
CA GLU A 305 -16.17 -1.64 -0.57
C GLU A 305 -16.35 -1.88 0.93
N GLU A 306 -16.68 -3.12 1.29
CA GLU A 306 -16.83 -3.54 2.68
C GLU A 306 -15.47 -3.90 3.28
N VAL A 307 -14.98 -3.11 4.22
CA VAL A 307 -13.64 -3.19 4.80
C VAL A 307 -13.71 -3.54 6.29
N VAL A 308 -12.75 -4.32 6.77
CA VAL A 308 -12.43 -4.45 8.19
C VAL A 308 -11.03 -3.95 8.44
N VAL A 309 -10.87 -3.22 9.54
CA VAL A 309 -9.56 -2.79 10.08
C VAL A 309 -9.36 -3.47 11.42
N PHE A 310 -8.23 -4.15 11.56
CA PHE A 310 -7.79 -4.78 12.81
C PHE A 310 -6.67 -3.99 13.47
N TRP A 311 -6.59 -4.05 14.79
CA TRP A 311 -5.47 -3.56 15.58
C TRP A 311 -5.12 -4.55 16.70
N GLU A 312 -3.84 -4.83 16.89
CA GLU A 312 -3.33 -5.70 17.95
C GLU A 312 -2.09 -5.08 18.62
N PRO A 313 -1.92 -5.21 19.95
CA PRO A 313 -0.73 -4.73 20.67
C PRO A 313 0.48 -5.63 20.40
N GLY A 314 1.67 -5.13 20.68
CA GLY A 314 2.88 -5.93 20.68
C GLY A 314 3.97 -5.45 19.71
N THR A 315 3.68 -4.41 18.91
CA THR A 315 4.66 -3.85 17.96
C THR A 315 5.29 -2.57 18.51
N ALA A 316 6.61 -2.58 18.65
CA ALA A 316 7.36 -1.42 19.12
C ALA A 316 7.42 -0.32 18.06
N SER A 317 7.42 0.94 18.51
CA SER A 317 7.76 2.06 17.63
C SER A 317 9.25 2.05 17.28
N ALA A 318 9.57 2.12 15.99
CA ALA A 318 10.96 2.25 15.53
C ALA A 318 11.57 3.63 15.77
N LEU A 319 10.76 4.64 16.16
CA LEU A 319 11.17 6.06 16.22
C LEU A 319 11.15 6.64 17.65
N ASP A 320 10.87 5.79 18.67
CA ASP A 320 10.74 6.17 20.06
C ASP A 320 12.09 6.09 20.82
N SER A 321 12.46 4.90 21.25
CA SER A 321 13.66 4.66 22.05
C SER A 321 14.93 4.55 21.20
N SER A 322 16.10 4.68 21.83
CA SER A 322 17.40 4.53 21.14
C SER A 322 17.63 3.12 20.59
N GLY A 323 17.15 2.08 21.28
CA GLY A 323 17.07 0.72 20.76
C GLY A 323 15.66 0.44 20.27
N ILE A 324 15.48 0.10 19.01
CA ILE A 324 14.17 -0.07 18.36
C ILE A 324 13.31 -1.10 19.10
N ALA A 325 13.92 -2.20 19.56
CA ALA A 325 13.23 -3.24 20.33
C ALA A 325 12.57 -2.75 21.64
N PHE A 326 13.01 -1.61 22.17
CA PHE A 326 12.55 -1.02 23.43
C PHE A 326 11.64 0.19 23.25
N GLY A 327 11.21 0.45 22.00
CA GLY A 327 10.20 1.46 21.71
C GLY A 327 8.88 1.15 22.39
N ARG A 328 8.07 2.18 22.65
CA ARG A 328 6.72 1.98 23.19
C ARG A 328 5.89 1.13 22.25
N ASP A 329 5.00 0.32 22.82
CA ASP A 329 4.03 -0.46 22.04
C ASP A 329 3.02 0.46 21.35
N VAL A 330 3.03 0.45 20.03
CA VAL A 330 2.08 1.19 19.18
C VAL A 330 1.08 0.25 18.51
N GLY A 331 1.34 -1.05 18.52
CA GLY A 331 0.53 -2.09 17.89
C GLY A 331 0.73 -2.23 16.40
N SER A 332 0.16 -3.30 15.86
CA SER A 332 0.02 -3.60 14.43
C SER A 332 -1.36 -3.24 13.93
N THR A 333 -1.47 -2.82 12.67
CA THR A 333 -2.75 -2.57 12.00
C THR A 333 -2.76 -3.21 10.62
N ASN A 334 -3.91 -3.77 10.24
CA ASN A 334 -4.14 -4.30 8.90
C ASN A 334 -5.57 -4.04 8.45
N ALA A 335 -5.78 -3.93 7.14
CA ALA A 335 -7.09 -3.77 6.54
C ALA A 335 -7.36 -4.83 5.48
N PHE A 336 -8.60 -5.32 5.45
CA PHE A 336 -9.01 -6.40 4.55
C PHE A 336 -10.42 -6.17 3.99
N SER A 337 -10.70 -6.76 2.84
CA SER A 337 -12.06 -6.95 2.38
C SER A 337 -12.80 -7.89 3.32
N ARG A 338 -14.04 -7.56 3.65
CA ARG A 338 -14.92 -8.44 4.45
C ARG A 338 -15.60 -9.53 3.63
N LEU A 339 -15.38 -9.55 2.31
CA LEU A 339 -16.02 -10.50 1.41
C LEU A 339 -15.21 -11.81 1.35
N VAL A 340 -15.79 -12.91 1.84
CA VAL A 340 -15.22 -14.26 1.78
C VAL A 340 -16.22 -15.19 1.11
N ASP A 341 -15.85 -15.81 -0.01
CA ASP A 341 -16.70 -16.72 -0.80
C ASP A 341 -18.10 -16.14 -1.11
N GLY A 342 -18.16 -14.84 -1.44
CA GLY A 342 -19.41 -14.12 -1.73
C GLY A 342 -20.26 -13.79 -0.50
N ARG A 343 -19.76 -14.03 0.71
CA ARG A 343 -20.40 -13.73 1.99
C ARG A 343 -19.71 -12.53 2.64
N SER A 344 -20.46 -11.49 2.97
CA SER A 344 -19.95 -10.37 3.77
C SER A 344 -19.91 -10.75 5.25
N LEU A 345 -18.71 -10.65 5.84
CA LEU A 345 -18.47 -10.93 7.26
C LEU A 345 -18.52 -9.64 8.09
N ILE A 346 -18.98 -9.75 9.33
CA ILE A 346 -18.94 -8.70 10.34
C ILE A 346 -18.05 -9.18 11.49
N PHE A 347 -16.99 -8.45 11.75
CA PHE A 347 -15.99 -8.81 12.75
C PHE A 347 -16.25 -8.13 14.10
N ALA A 348 -15.84 -8.79 15.16
CA ALA A 348 -15.79 -8.26 16.52
C ALA A 348 -14.52 -8.77 17.21
N PHE A 349 -14.12 -8.13 18.30
CA PHE A 349 -13.06 -8.61 19.19
C PHE A 349 -13.72 -9.23 20.43
N ASP A 350 -13.40 -10.49 20.74
CA ASP A 350 -14.02 -11.23 21.85
C ASP A 350 -13.29 -11.08 23.20
N GLY A 351 -12.24 -10.23 23.24
CA GLY A 351 -11.35 -10.04 24.38
C GLY A 351 -10.00 -10.77 24.22
N SER A 352 -9.87 -11.64 23.23
CA SER A 352 -8.64 -12.40 22.96
C SER A 352 -8.23 -12.42 21.48
N THR A 353 -9.20 -12.44 20.55
CA THR A 353 -8.94 -12.53 19.11
C THR A 353 -10.10 -11.91 18.31
N PHE A 354 -9.94 -11.81 17.01
CA PHE A 354 -10.97 -11.36 16.08
C PHE A 354 -11.92 -12.53 15.75
N VAL A 355 -13.23 -12.26 15.72
CA VAL A 355 -14.24 -13.28 15.45
C VAL A 355 -15.25 -12.73 14.45
N ASP A 356 -15.58 -13.48 13.40
CA ASP A 356 -16.71 -13.13 12.55
C ASP A 356 -18.03 -13.58 13.15
N LYS A 357 -19.08 -12.77 13.00
CA LYS A 357 -20.41 -13.03 13.59
C LYS A 357 -21.21 -14.07 12.84
N GLN A 358 -20.89 -14.35 11.58
CA GLN A 358 -21.65 -15.23 10.70
C GLN A 358 -21.34 -16.70 10.97
N THR A 359 -20.07 -17.01 11.19
CA THR A 359 -19.62 -18.40 11.40
C THR A 359 -19.02 -18.64 12.80
N GLY A 360 -18.64 -17.57 13.50
CA GLY A 360 -17.92 -17.65 14.76
C GLY A 360 -16.46 -18.10 14.61
N SER A 361 -15.92 -18.08 13.38
CA SER A 361 -14.52 -18.40 13.14
C SER A 361 -13.60 -17.34 13.73
N ARG A 362 -12.42 -17.77 14.18
CA ARG A 362 -11.41 -16.93 14.83
C ARG A 362 -10.32 -16.57 13.82
N TRP A 363 -9.89 -15.32 13.89
CA TRP A 363 -8.98 -14.73 12.90
C TRP A 363 -7.79 -14.06 13.61
N ASP A 364 -6.64 -14.08 12.97
CA ASP A 364 -5.46 -13.35 13.44
C ASP A 364 -5.40 -11.93 12.82
N ILE A 365 -4.39 -11.14 13.24
CA ILE A 365 -4.13 -9.78 12.74
C ILE A 365 -3.79 -9.75 11.24
N LEU A 366 -3.35 -10.87 10.67
CA LEU A 366 -2.96 -11.00 9.27
C LEU A 366 -4.13 -11.47 8.38
N GLY A 367 -5.35 -11.54 8.94
CA GLY A 367 -6.54 -11.93 8.21
C GLY A 367 -6.63 -13.43 7.89
N ALA A 368 -5.88 -14.28 8.60
CA ALA A 368 -6.01 -15.72 8.48
C ALA A 368 -7.03 -16.25 9.49
N ALA A 369 -7.95 -17.10 9.02
CA ALA A 369 -8.88 -17.84 9.87
C ALA A 369 -8.15 -19.01 10.54
N ILE A 370 -7.88 -18.87 11.83
CA ILE A 370 -7.08 -19.81 12.62
C ILE A 370 -7.91 -20.93 13.26
N GLU A 371 -9.25 -20.74 13.41
CA GLU A 371 -10.14 -21.71 14.01
C GLU A 371 -11.58 -21.49 13.50
N GLY A 372 -12.40 -22.54 13.52
CA GLY A 372 -13.83 -22.49 13.18
C GLY A 372 -14.17 -22.99 11.79
N GLU A 373 -15.39 -22.64 11.30
CA GLU A 373 -15.91 -23.07 9.99
C GLU A 373 -14.99 -22.64 8.83
N LEU A 374 -14.42 -21.44 8.92
CA LEU A 374 -13.58 -20.84 7.87
C LEU A 374 -12.08 -21.09 8.07
N ALA A 375 -11.68 -21.97 9.02
CA ALA A 375 -10.28 -22.25 9.30
C ALA A 375 -9.50 -22.58 8.02
N GLY A 376 -8.36 -21.88 7.80
CA GLY A 376 -7.54 -21.97 6.60
C GLY A 376 -7.91 -20.98 5.50
N GLN A 377 -9.04 -20.26 5.60
CA GLN A 377 -9.35 -19.14 4.72
C GLN A 377 -8.53 -17.90 5.08
N ARG A 378 -8.37 -16.99 4.11
CA ARG A 378 -7.69 -15.70 4.30
C ARG A 378 -8.55 -14.58 3.74
N LEU A 379 -8.57 -13.47 4.44
CA LEU A 379 -9.15 -12.22 3.94
C LEU A 379 -8.24 -11.64 2.84
N SER A 380 -8.84 -11.03 1.83
CA SER A 380 -8.10 -10.30 0.80
C SER A 380 -7.57 -8.99 1.39
N PRO A 381 -6.24 -8.75 1.38
CA PRO A 381 -5.67 -7.53 1.92
C PRO A 381 -6.07 -6.31 1.08
N ILE A 382 -6.25 -5.18 1.76
CA ILE A 382 -6.47 -3.87 1.16
C ILE A 382 -5.22 -3.03 1.38
N VAL A 383 -4.81 -2.29 0.34
CA VAL A 383 -3.73 -1.32 0.48
C VAL A 383 -4.10 -0.32 1.56
N SER A 384 -3.37 -0.37 2.65
CA SER A 384 -3.53 0.52 3.80
C SER A 384 -2.17 0.94 4.28
N ILE A 385 -1.99 2.22 4.57
CA ILE A 385 -0.67 2.80 4.74
C ILE A 385 -0.56 3.49 6.10
N ASN A 386 0.50 3.15 6.83
CA ASN A 386 0.83 3.81 8.09
C ASN A 386 1.46 5.17 7.82
N HIS A 387 0.96 6.21 8.47
CA HIS A 387 1.50 7.56 8.36
C HIS A 387 1.47 8.31 9.70
N PHE A 388 2.27 9.37 9.80
CA PHE A 388 1.89 10.51 10.63
C PHE A 388 0.86 11.37 9.88
N TRP A 389 -0.07 11.95 10.63
CA TRP A 389 -1.18 12.73 10.07
C TRP A 389 -0.73 13.84 9.11
N PHE A 390 0.30 14.62 9.50
CA PHE A 390 0.82 15.71 8.67
C PHE A 390 1.27 15.21 7.29
N SER A 391 1.93 14.06 7.26
CA SER A 391 2.48 13.49 6.03
C SER A 391 1.39 12.96 5.11
N TRP A 392 0.38 12.31 5.67
CA TRP A 392 -0.74 11.81 4.88
C TRP A 392 -1.55 12.94 4.23
N VAL A 393 -1.99 13.92 5.04
CA VAL A 393 -2.87 15.01 4.53
C VAL A 393 -2.16 16.01 3.62
N ALA A 394 -0.83 16.01 3.59
CA ALA A 394 -0.09 16.81 2.63
C ALA A 394 -0.31 16.34 1.19
N PHE A 395 -0.56 15.05 0.99
CA PHE A 395 -0.84 14.42 -0.31
C PHE A 395 -2.32 14.10 -0.50
N GLN A 396 -3.08 13.90 0.59
CA GLN A 396 -4.50 13.52 0.59
C GLN A 396 -5.34 14.50 1.46
N PRO A 397 -5.47 15.77 1.05
CA PRO A 397 -6.10 16.81 1.88
C PRO A 397 -7.61 16.61 2.10
N ALA A 398 -8.27 15.80 1.25
CA ALA A 398 -9.70 15.49 1.36
C ALA A 398 -10.02 14.36 2.35
N THR A 399 -9.02 13.87 3.08
CA THR A 399 -9.18 12.74 4.01
C THR A 399 -10.18 13.04 5.12
N ARG A 400 -11.17 12.17 5.26
CA ARG A 400 -12.01 12.13 6.47
C ARG A 400 -11.31 11.33 7.57
N VAL A 401 -11.40 11.80 8.81
CA VAL A 401 -10.99 11.01 9.98
C VAL A 401 -12.17 10.16 10.42
N TYR A 402 -11.93 8.83 10.58
CA TYR A 402 -12.95 7.94 11.11
C TYR A 402 -13.43 8.42 12.50
N GLN A 403 -14.72 8.50 12.66
CA GLN A 403 -15.40 8.83 13.92
C GLN A 403 -16.37 7.69 14.26
N ARG A 404 -16.38 7.29 15.54
CA ARG A 404 -17.25 6.24 16.06
C ARG A 404 -18.73 6.63 16.01
#